data_ede8776706b95542e5df439b6ae46923
#
_entry.id   ede8776706b95542e5df439b6ae46923
#
_cell.length_a   1.000
_cell.length_b   1.000
_cell.length_c   1.000
_cell.angle_alpha   90.00
_cell.angle_beta   90.00
_cell.angle_gamma   90.00
#
_symmetry.space_group_name_H-M   'P 1'
#
loop_
_entity.id
_entity.type
_entity.pdbx_description
1 polymer ?
#
loop_
_entity_poly.entity_id
_entity_poly.type
_entity_poly.pdbx_seq_one_letter_code
_entity_poly.pdbx_strand_id
1 'polypeptide(L)'
;MEQIRIIHTNDLHSHLDKWPKIRRFIKERQQPAENERIITVDLGDFADRWHPLTEASDGKENVVLMNQVDYDYVTIGNNEGTGNSKVQLDGLYEDAQFEVLLANLFDKSTLQRPKWVKPYAIKTTPEGTKVGIMALTAYFPLTYEPNGWDIRTWQEILPHLVATLRPQVDVLVLLSHLGIEEDRVIAQECSELDVIIGSHTHHLFQKGERMNGVLVAAAGKFGLYVGEVVIQLAQQNGVRTITHKEARTFETDQMLSFPEDQAEIDSYVKKGQAALRASVVTTIEQP
;
A
#
# COMPACT_ATOMS: atom_id res chain seq x y z
N MET A 1 25.69 -12.38 -2.88
CA MET A 1 24.83 -11.17 -3.10
C MET A 1 23.44 -11.55 -2.67
N GLU A 2 22.77 -10.68 -1.96
CA GLU A 2 21.39 -10.85 -1.54
C GLU A 2 20.51 -9.95 -2.39
N GLN A 3 19.26 -10.37 -2.65
CA GLN A 3 18.29 -9.58 -3.39
C GLN A 3 17.01 -9.40 -2.57
N ILE A 4 16.54 -8.17 -2.50
CA ILE A 4 15.21 -7.83 -1.97
C ILE A 4 14.35 -7.43 -3.16
N ARG A 5 13.19 -8.07 -3.28
CA ARG A 5 12.17 -7.74 -4.26
C ARG A 5 10.94 -7.24 -3.54
N ILE A 6 10.50 -6.03 -3.85
CA ILE A 6 9.27 -5.45 -3.34
C ILE A 6 8.25 -5.46 -4.46
N ILE A 7 7.19 -6.26 -4.31
CA ILE A 7 6.04 -6.28 -5.23
C ILE A 7 5.02 -5.30 -4.69
N HIS A 8 4.50 -4.40 -5.52
CA HIS A 8 3.56 -3.41 -5.04
C HIS A 8 2.37 -3.21 -5.96
N THR A 9 1.22 -2.94 -5.33
CA THR A 9 0.00 -2.43 -5.95
C THR A 9 -0.33 -1.07 -5.34
N ASN A 10 -1.07 -0.25 -6.07
CA ASN A 10 -1.53 1.05 -5.63
C ASN A 10 -2.75 1.50 -6.44
N ASP A 11 -3.60 2.32 -5.85
CA ASP A 11 -4.70 3.00 -6.53
C ASP A 11 -5.58 2.05 -7.37
N LEU A 12 -5.93 0.88 -6.81
CA LEU A 12 -6.80 -0.08 -7.50
C LEU A 12 -8.22 0.47 -7.68
N HIS A 13 -8.69 1.33 -6.74
CA HIS A 13 -9.98 1.99 -6.78
C HIS A 13 -11.14 1.05 -7.10
N SER A 14 -11.13 -0.14 -6.50
CA SER A 14 -12.15 -1.18 -6.71
C SER A 14 -12.37 -1.59 -8.17
N HIS A 15 -11.35 -1.44 -9.04
CA HIS A 15 -11.34 -2.06 -10.37
C HIS A 15 -11.09 -3.57 -10.24
N LEU A 16 -12.07 -4.25 -9.63
CA LEU A 16 -11.98 -5.68 -9.28
C LEU A 16 -12.02 -6.60 -10.52
N ASP A 17 -12.33 -6.06 -11.70
CA ASP A 17 -12.18 -6.75 -12.98
C ASP A 17 -10.73 -7.15 -13.30
N LYS A 18 -9.75 -6.46 -12.70
CA LYS A 18 -8.32 -6.80 -12.83
C LYS A 18 -7.83 -7.74 -11.74
N TRP A 19 -8.56 -7.87 -10.62
CA TRP A 19 -8.10 -8.55 -9.43
C TRP A 19 -7.69 -10.02 -9.63
N PRO A 20 -8.45 -10.87 -10.36
CA PRO A 20 -8.05 -12.27 -10.56
C PRO A 20 -6.66 -12.43 -11.19
N LYS A 21 -6.33 -11.57 -12.17
CA LYS A 21 -5.02 -11.56 -12.85
C LYS A 21 -3.91 -11.06 -11.92
N ILE A 22 -4.16 -9.94 -11.22
CA ILE A 22 -3.21 -9.33 -10.28
C ILE A 22 -2.86 -10.32 -9.17
N ARG A 23 -3.89 -10.94 -8.55
CA ARG A 23 -3.73 -11.95 -7.51
C ARG A 23 -2.84 -13.12 -7.95
N ARG A 24 -3.10 -13.71 -9.12
CA ARG A 24 -2.27 -14.79 -9.66
C ARG A 24 -0.83 -14.35 -9.89
N PHE A 25 -0.66 -13.21 -10.54
CA PHE A 25 0.66 -12.66 -10.81
C PHE A 25 1.47 -12.44 -9.53
N ILE A 26 0.86 -11.86 -8.48
CA ILE A 26 1.54 -11.67 -7.19
C ILE A 26 1.93 -13.02 -6.59
N LYS A 27 0.99 -13.99 -6.54
CA LYS A 27 1.26 -15.32 -5.97
C LYS A 27 2.38 -16.08 -6.68
N GLU A 28 2.44 -15.99 -8.00
CA GLU A 28 3.55 -16.58 -8.77
C GLU A 28 4.89 -15.93 -8.42
N ARG A 29 4.89 -14.60 -8.22
CA ARG A 29 6.10 -13.86 -7.90
C ARG A 29 6.51 -13.92 -6.43
N GLN A 30 5.64 -14.36 -5.55
CA GLN A 30 5.95 -14.58 -4.12
C GLN A 30 6.77 -15.85 -3.87
N GLN A 31 7.24 -16.54 -4.92
CA GLN A 31 8.17 -17.64 -4.82
C GLN A 31 9.60 -17.08 -4.90
N PRO A 32 10.36 -17.03 -3.77
CA PRO A 32 11.70 -16.47 -3.76
C PRO A 32 12.69 -17.40 -4.45
N ALA A 33 13.64 -16.82 -5.16
CA ALA A 33 14.85 -17.52 -5.58
C ALA A 33 15.82 -17.71 -4.41
N GLU A 34 16.90 -18.43 -4.62
CA GLU A 34 17.98 -18.55 -3.62
C GLU A 34 18.59 -17.18 -3.33
N ASN A 35 18.76 -16.84 -2.05
CA ASN A 35 19.24 -15.54 -1.55
C ASN A 35 18.34 -14.34 -1.93
N GLU A 36 17.05 -14.59 -2.13
CA GLU A 36 16.06 -13.56 -2.39
C GLU A 36 15.06 -13.44 -1.24
N ARG A 37 14.72 -12.21 -0.88
CA ARG A 37 13.60 -11.90 0.02
C ARG A 37 12.55 -11.11 -0.74
N ILE A 38 11.30 -11.57 -0.62
CA ILE A 38 10.15 -10.89 -1.21
C ILE A 38 9.39 -10.16 -0.11
N ILE A 39 8.98 -8.93 -0.41
CA ILE A 39 8.10 -8.10 0.40
C ILE A 39 6.97 -7.67 -0.53
N THR A 40 5.72 -7.90 -0.12
CA THR A 40 4.56 -7.52 -0.92
C THR A 40 3.81 -6.41 -0.19
N VAL A 41 3.53 -5.30 -0.88
CA VAL A 41 2.90 -4.12 -0.29
C VAL A 41 1.76 -3.57 -1.14
N ASP A 42 0.78 -2.92 -0.50
CA ASP A 42 -0.21 -2.08 -1.17
C ASP A 42 -0.14 -0.65 -0.62
N LEU A 43 -0.29 0.33 -1.49
CA LEU A 43 -0.08 1.73 -1.15
C LEU A 43 -1.37 2.53 -0.94
N GLY A 44 -2.50 1.85 -0.74
CA GLY A 44 -3.79 2.48 -0.48
C GLY A 44 -4.58 2.83 -1.74
N ASP A 45 -5.76 3.41 -1.52
CA ASP A 45 -6.79 3.60 -2.54
C ASP A 45 -7.11 2.28 -3.27
N PHE A 46 -7.06 1.17 -2.54
CA PHE A 46 -7.53 -0.13 -3.02
C PHE A 46 -9.06 -0.12 -3.14
N ALA A 47 -9.74 0.47 -2.15
CA ALA A 47 -11.19 0.57 -2.08
C ALA A 47 -11.71 1.86 -2.72
N ASP A 48 -12.85 1.76 -3.42
CA ASP A 48 -13.60 2.91 -3.90
C ASP A 48 -15.10 2.57 -3.96
N ARG A 49 -15.94 3.46 -3.42
CA ARG A 49 -17.37 3.25 -3.19
C ARG A 49 -18.24 3.22 -4.47
N TRP A 50 -17.69 3.54 -5.64
CA TRP A 50 -18.43 3.34 -6.88
C TRP A 50 -18.76 1.86 -7.16
N HIS A 51 -17.94 0.93 -6.63
CA HIS A 51 -18.17 -0.50 -6.79
C HIS A 51 -19.17 -1.00 -5.72
N PRO A 52 -20.23 -1.73 -6.09
CA PRO A 52 -21.29 -2.13 -5.16
C PRO A 52 -20.82 -3.01 -4.00
N LEU A 53 -19.76 -3.80 -4.21
CA LEU A 53 -19.17 -4.61 -3.13
C LEU A 53 -18.54 -3.74 -2.04
N THR A 54 -17.81 -2.72 -2.44
CA THR A 54 -17.13 -1.78 -1.55
C THR A 54 -18.14 -0.93 -0.80
N GLU A 55 -19.12 -0.36 -1.52
CA GLU A 55 -20.18 0.46 -0.91
C GLU A 55 -20.98 -0.33 0.12
N ALA A 56 -21.39 -1.57 -0.20
CA ALA A 56 -22.17 -2.41 0.69
C ALA A 56 -21.43 -2.85 1.97
N SER A 57 -20.11 -2.82 1.97
CA SER A 57 -19.27 -3.35 3.05
C SER A 57 -18.39 -2.31 3.72
N ASP A 58 -18.52 -1.02 3.36
CA ASP A 58 -17.61 0.04 3.79
C ASP A 58 -16.13 -0.31 3.53
N GLY A 59 -15.86 -1.08 2.47
CA GLY A 59 -14.51 -1.53 2.10
C GLY A 59 -14.04 -2.82 2.77
N LYS A 60 -14.77 -3.41 3.72
CA LYS A 60 -14.35 -4.65 4.41
C LYS A 60 -14.17 -5.83 3.43
N GLU A 61 -15.03 -5.95 2.41
CA GLU A 61 -14.87 -6.97 1.38
C GLU A 61 -13.61 -6.75 0.51
N ASN A 62 -13.14 -5.52 0.38
CA ASN A 62 -11.85 -5.25 -0.26
C ASN A 62 -10.70 -5.83 0.57
N VAL A 63 -10.75 -5.71 1.90
CA VAL A 63 -9.76 -6.34 2.81
C VAL A 63 -9.80 -7.87 2.69
N VAL A 64 -10.99 -8.48 2.56
CA VAL A 64 -11.12 -9.92 2.31
C VAL A 64 -10.45 -10.33 0.99
N LEU A 65 -10.58 -9.52 -0.06
CA LEU A 65 -9.87 -9.75 -1.32
C LEU A 65 -8.35 -9.59 -1.16
N MET A 66 -7.91 -8.57 -0.47
CA MET A 66 -6.48 -8.34 -0.17
C MET A 66 -5.87 -9.50 0.60
N ASN A 67 -6.61 -10.14 1.52
CA ASN A 67 -6.16 -11.33 2.24
C ASN A 67 -5.92 -12.56 1.34
N GLN A 68 -6.36 -12.53 0.07
CA GLN A 68 -6.10 -13.61 -0.90
C GLN A 68 -4.65 -13.63 -1.40
N VAL A 69 -3.90 -12.56 -1.19
CA VAL A 69 -2.46 -12.49 -1.43
C VAL A 69 -1.75 -12.17 -0.11
N ASP A 70 -0.56 -12.67 0.05
CA ASP A 70 0.19 -12.50 1.31
C ASP A 70 0.88 -11.14 1.31
N TYR A 71 0.10 -10.05 1.46
CA TYR A 71 0.68 -8.74 1.71
C TYR A 71 1.42 -8.74 3.04
N ASP A 72 2.63 -8.21 3.06
CA ASP A 72 3.35 -7.97 4.31
C ASP A 72 2.87 -6.69 4.98
N TYR A 73 2.75 -5.62 4.17
CA TYR A 73 2.38 -4.29 4.64
C TYR A 73 1.44 -3.59 3.66
N VAL A 74 0.50 -2.86 4.22
CA VAL A 74 -0.45 -2.03 3.47
C VAL A 74 -0.45 -0.64 4.10
N THR A 75 -0.61 0.41 3.30
CA THR A 75 -0.97 1.74 3.83
C THR A 75 -2.36 2.11 3.35
N ILE A 76 -2.92 3.20 3.88
CA ILE A 76 -4.20 3.72 3.41
C ILE A 76 -4.01 4.86 2.42
N GLY A 77 -4.91 4.96 1.47
CA GLY A 77 -5.09 6.16 0.66
C GLY A 77 -6.16 7.09 1.23
N ASN A 78 -6.47 8.11 0.47
CA ASN A 78 -7.53 9.05 0.86
C ASN A 78 -8.93 8.42 0.74
N ASN A 79 -9.15 7.45 -0.13
CA ASN A 79 -10.45 6.81 -0.25
C ASN A 79 -10.82 6.02 1.00
N GLU A 80 -9.88 5.24 1.57
CA GLU A 80 -10.10 4.58 2.85
C GLU A 80 -10.22 5.61 3.98
N GLY A 81 -9.30 6.59 4.01
CA GLY A 81 -9.16 7.53 5.11
C GLY A 81 -10.28 8.56 5.22
N THR A 82 -10.73 9.11 4.09
CA THR A 82 -11.73 10.18 4.05
C THR A 82 -13.11 9.71 3.56
N GLY A 83 -13.16 8.60 2.85
CA GLY A 83 -14.39 7.97 2.38
C GLY A 83 -15.13 7.17 3.45
N ASN A 84 -14.52 6.95 4.61
CA ASN A 84 -15.08 6.25 5.75
C ASN A 84 -15.26 7.20 6.94
N SER A 85 -16.34 7.02 7.70
CA SER A 85 -16.45 7.61 9.03
C SER A 85 -15.38 7.05 9.96
N LYS A 86 -15.14 7.69 11.10
CA LYS A 86 -14.15 7.18 12.07
C LYS A 86 -14.42 5.74 12.48
N VAL A 87 -15.67 5.40 12.77
CA VAL A 87 -16.07 4.05 13.19
C VAL A 87 -15.84 3.03 12.07
N GLN A 88 -16.15 3.39 10.84
CA GLN A 88 -15.91 2.52 9.67
C GLN A 88 -14.41 2.29 9.45
N LEU A 89 -13.60 3.36 9.51
CA LEU A 89 -12.15 3.24 9.34
C LEU A 89 -11.49 2.47 10.51
N ASP A 90 -11.92 2.70 11.75
CA ASP A 90 -11.43 1.95 12.91
C ASP A 90 -11.72 0.45 12.81
N GLY A 91 -12.82 0.06 12.16
CA GLY A 91 -13.20 -1.34 11.97
C GLY A 91 -12.82 -1.95 10.60
N LEU A 92 -12.22 -1.18 9.70
CA LEU A 92 -11.95 -1.61 8.32
C LEU A 92 -10.98 -2.80 8.26
N TYR A 93 -9.95 -2.77 9.08
CA TYR A 93 -8.84 -3.72 9.05
C TYR A 93 -8.89 -4.78 10.16
N GLU A 94 -10.06 -4.97 10.81
CA GLU A 94 -10.22 -5.98 11.89
C GLU A 94 -9.88 -7.39 11.43
N ASP A 95 -10.24 -7.75 10.20
CA ASP A 95 -10.00 -9.08 9.61
C ASP A 95 -8.76 -9.13 8.70
N ALA A 96 -7.92 -8.09 8.68
CA ALA A 96 -6.72 -8.03 7.86
C ALA A 96 -5.68 -9.06 8.31
N GLN A 97 -5.10 -9.79 7.35
CA GLN A 97 -4.01 -10.75 7.57
C GLN A 97 -2.63 -10.13 7.27
N PHE A 98 -2.56 -8.82 7.17
CA PHE A 98 -1.36 -8.01 6.92
C PHE A 98 -1.27 -6.88 7.95
N GLU A 99 -0.10 -6.26 8.05
CA GLU A 99 0.08 -5.10 8.91
C GLU A 99 -0.22 -3.80 8.16
N VAL A 100 -0.97 -2.90 8.80
CA VAL A 100 -1.20 -1.55 8.26
C VAL A 100 -0.13 -0.61 8.80
N LEU A 101 0.64 0.01 7.90
CA LEU A 101 1.63 1.02 8.23
C LEU A 101 1.07 2.41 7.91
N LEU A 102 1.11 3.31 8.89
CA LEU A 102 0.72 4.70 8.70
C LEU A 102 1.29 5.57 9.83
N ALA A 103 2.08 6.56 9.47
CA ALA A 103 2.80 7.33 10.49
C ALA A 103 2.19 8.70 10.79
N ASN A 104 1.40 9.27 9.88
CA ASN A 104 0.94 10.66 9.98
C ASN A 104 -0.55 10.84 10.34
N LEU A 105 -1.26 9.77 10.73
CA LEU A 105 -2.65 9.84 11.19
C LEU A 105 -2.74 9.57 12.70
N PHE A 106 -3.50 10.41 13.41
CA PHE A 106 -3.72 10.30 14.86
C PHE A 106 -5.20 10.46 15.18
N ASP A 107 -5.64 9.85 16.27
CA ASP A 107 -6.95 10.15 16.85
C ASP A 107 -6.94 11.54 17.45
N LYS A 108 -7.87 12.41 17.03
CA LYS A 108 -7.90 13.83 17.41
C LYS A 108 -8.16 14.03 18.91
N SER A 109 -8.84 13.08 19.56
CA SER A 109 -9.19 13.17 20.98
C SER A 109 -8.04 12.74 21.90
N THR A 110 -7.24 11.76 21.47
CA THR A 110 -6.19 11.18 22.30
C THR A 110 -4.78 11.58 21.85
N LEU A 111 -4.63 12.10 20.65
CA LEU A 111 -3.37 12.39 19.96
C LEU A 111 -2.47 11.14 19.85
N GLN A 112 -3.07 9.96 19.96
CA GLN A 112 -2.40 8.67 19.76
C GLN A 112 -2.70 8.13 18.36
N ARG A 113 -1.80 7.32 17.81
CA ARG A 113 -2.10 6.59 16.58
C ARG A 113 -3.23 5.59 16.82
N PRO A 114 -4.09 5.35 15.82
CA PRO A 114 -5.08 4.26 15.89
C PRO A 114 -4.39 2.93 16.20
N LYS A 115 -5.10 2.05 16.92
CA LYS A 115 -4.53 0.75 17.33
C LYS A 115 -4.25 -0.20 16.17
N TRP A 116 -4.92 0.00 15.04
CA TRP A 116 -4.80 -0.82 13.83
C TRP A 116 -3.61 -0.42 12.94
N VAL A 117 -2.84 0.64 13.28
CA VAL A 117 -1.65 1.03 12.51
C VAL A 117 -0.36 0.93 13.33
N LYS A 118 0.73 0.70 12.61
CA LYS A 118 2.11 0.91 13.08
C LYS A 118 2.74 2.06 12.28
N PRO A 119 3.60 2.89 12.88
CA PRO A 119 4.26 3.98 12.14
C PRO A 119 5.29 3.47 11.13
N TYR A 120 5.86 2.31 11.38
CA TYR A 120 6.86 1.62 10.55
C TYR A 120 6.98 0.16 10.96
N ALA A 121 7.69 -0.61 10.13
CA ALA A 121 8.15 -1.95 10.43
C ALA A 121 9.63 -2.11 10.07
N ILE A 122 10.31 -3.06 10.73
CA ILE A 122 11.65 -3.52 10.34
C ILE A 122 11.55 -5.01 10.06
N LYS A 123 11.79 -5.39 8.80
CA LYS A 123 11.81 -6.79 8.37
C LYS A 123 13.24 -7.25 8.22
N THR A 124 13.59 -8.34 8.92
CA THR A 124 14.93 -8.91 8.83
C THR A 124 14.87 -10.12 7.88
N THR A 125 15.76 -10.15 6.91
CA THR A 125 15.90 -11.29 5.99
C THR A 125 16.61 -12.46 6.68
N PRO A 126 16.55 -13.68 6.12
CA PRO A 126 17.32 -14.82 6.65
C PRO A 126 18.84 -14.55 6.72
N GLU A 127 19.36 -13.75 5.80
CA GLU A 127 20.77 -13.35 5.72
C GLU A 127 21.11 -12.23 6.73
N GLY A 128 20.09 -11.72 7.44
CA GLY A 128 20.24 -10.70 8.48
C GLY A 128 20.19 -9.27 7.97
N THR A 129 19.84 -9.03 6.70
CA THR A 129 19.60 -7.67 6.18
C THR A 129 18.34 -7.10 6.81
N LYS A 130 18.40 -5.87 7.27
CA LYS A 130 17.27 -5.17 7.87
C LYS A 130 16.70 -4.15 6.90
N VAL A 131 15.42 -4.32 6.58
CA VAL A 131 14.63 -3.41 5.74
C VAL A 131 13.66 -2.63 6.61
N GLY A 132 13.87 -1.32 6.72
CA GLY A 132 12.93 -0.40 7.37
C GLY A 132 11.89 0.05 6.36
N ILE A 133 10.62 -0.05 6.72
CA ILE A 133 9.49 0.34 5.87
C ILE A 133 8.60 1.26 6.69
N MET A 134 8.34 2.46 6.17
CA MET A 134 7.43 3.43 6.77
C MET A 134 6.40 3.87 5.74
N ALA A 135 5.27 4.43 6.19
CA ALA A 135 4.20 4.85 5.30
C ALA A 135 3.56 6.17 5.73
N LEU A 136 3.13 6.94 4.73
CA LEU A 136 2.42 8.21 4.89
C LEU A 136 1.24 8.29 3.92
N THR A 137 0.14 8.90 4.36
CA THR A 137 -1.03 9.20 3.52
C THR A 137 -1.21 10.69 3.27
N ALA A 138 -2.03 11.02 2.27
CA ALA A 138 -2.29 12.38 1.81
C ALA A 138 -2.81 13.30 2.92
N TYR A 139 -2.34 14.54 2.93
CA TYR A 139 -2.69 15.56 3.91
C TYR A 139 -3.95 16.31 3.50
N PHE A 140 -5.12 15.84 3.98
CA PHE A 140 -6.42 16.47 3.76
C PHE A 140 -7.10 16.87 5.07
N PRO A 141 -6.60 17.89 5.81
CA PRO A 141 -7.10 18.24 7.14
C PRO A 141 -8.58 18.60 7.13
N LEU A 142 -9.07 19.28 6.08
CA LEU A 142 -10.48 19.66 5.98
C LEU A 142 -11.45 18.47 5.88
N THR A 143 -10.94 17.27 5.57
CA THR A 143 -11.75 16.05 5.48
C THR A 143 -11.50 15.14 6.68
N TYR A 144 -10.25 14.98 7.09
CA TYR A 144 -9.87 14.12 8.21
C TYR A 144 -10.34 14.69 9.57
N GLU A 145 -10.15 16.00 9.80
CA GLU A 145 -10.46 16.60 11.11
C GLU A 145 -11.94 16.56 11.51
N PRO A 146 -12.90 16.80 10.60
CA PRO A 146 -14.32 16.65 10.93
C PRO A 146 -14.70 15.22 11.29
N ASN A 147 -13.98 14.24 10.76
CA ASN A 147 -14.14 12.82 11.06
C ASN A 147 -13.41 12.36 12.33
N GLY A 148 -12.84 13.29 13.12
CA GLY A 148 -12.19 12.99 14.40
C GLY A 148 -10.75 12.52 14.29
N TRP A 149 -10.10 12.77 13.17
CA TRP A 149 -8.68 12.48 12.94
C TRP A 149 -7.82 13.75 13.02
N ASP A 150 -6.58 13.64 13.47
CA ASP A 150 -5.51 14.62 13.36
C ASP A 150 -4.51 14.09 12.34
N ILE A 151 -4.56 14.63 11.12
CA ILE A 151 -3.60 14.29 10.04
C ILE A 151 -2.45 15.30 10.05
N ARG A 152 -1.22 14.82 9.97
CA ARG A 152 -0.03 15.67 9.99
C ARG A 152 0.71 15.62 8.68
N THR A 153 1.45 16.68 8.39
CA THR A 153 2.27 16.79 7.18
C THR A 153 3.48 15.84 7.26
N TRP A 154 4.05 15.48 6.11
CA TRP A 154 5.26 14.69 6.08
C TRP A 154 6.45 15.43 6.70
N GLN A 155 6.49 16.76 6.60
CA GLN A 155 7.54 17.60 7.19
C GLN A 155 7.60 17.47 8.72
N GLU A 156 6.45 17.26 9.36
CA GLU A 156 6.38 17.06 10.82
C GLU A 156 6.79 15.64 11.22
N ILE A 157 6.56 14.64 10.36
CA ILE A 157 6.66 13.22 10.74
C ILE A 157 7.94 12.56 10.19
N LEU A 158 8.21 12.73 8.90
CA LEU A 158 9.23 11.95 8.20
C LEU A 158 10.65 12.16 8.74
N PRO A 159 11.11 13.39 9.07
CA PRO A 159 12.48 13.57 9.58
C PRO A 159 12.75 12.78 10.87
N HIS A 160 11.77 12.69 11.77
CA HIS A 160 11.89 11.89 12.99
C HIS A 160 11.95 10.39 12.74
N LEU A 161 11.14 9.91 11.78
CA LEU A 161 11.16 8.49 11.40
C LEU A 161 12.47 8.10 10.73
N VAL A 162 12.97 8.92 9.82
CA VAL A 162 14.25 8.71 9.14
C VAL A 162 15.39 8.68 10.16
N ALA A 163 15.47 9.67 11.05
CA ALA A 163 16.49 9.73 12.10
C ALA A 163 16.42 8.50 13.03
N THR A 164 15.23 7.99 13.29
CA THR A 164 15.02 6.80 14.13
C THR A 164 15.44 5.52 13.42
N LEU A 165 15.06 5.35 12.16
CA LEU A 165 15.21 4.09 11.44
C LEU A 165 16.56 3.94 10.76
N ARG A 166 17.09 4.99 10.14
CA ARG A 166 18.33 4.90 9.34
C ARG A 166 19.49 4.22 10.06
N PRO A 167 19.78 4.50 11.36
CA PRO A 167 20.85 3.82 12.09
C PRO A 167 20.62 2.33 12.36
N GLN A 168 19.38 1.84 12.18
CA GLN A 168 18.96 0.49 12.55
C GLN A 168 18.83 -0.45 11.35
N VAL A 169 18.84 0.08 10.11
CA VAL A 169 18.48 -0.69 8.91
C VAL A 169 19.53 -0.55 7.81
N ASP A 170 19.59 -1.56 6.95
CA ASP A 170 20.46 -1.57 5.76
C ASP A 170 19.77 -0.90 4.57
N VAL A 171 18.43 -1.05 4.48
CA VAL A 171 17.57 -0.48 3.43
C VAL A 171 16.43 0.28 4.09
N LEU A 172 16.12 1.49 3.58
CA LEU A 172 15.03 2.33 4.09
C LEU A 172 14.06 2.68 2.97
N VAL A 173 12.79 2.27 3.12
CA VAL A 173 11.72 2.40 2.13
C VAL A 173 10.58 3.24 2.67
N LEU A 174 10.10 4.19 1.87
CA LEU A 174 8.87 4.93 2.12
C LEU A 174 7.76 4.42 1.18
N LEU A 175 6.65 3.97 1.75
CA LEU A 175 5.38 3.76 1.05
C LEU A 175 4.62 5.09 1.11
N SER A 176 4.51 5.76 -0.02
CA SER A 176 3.97 7.12 -0.08
C SER A 176 2.61 7.14 -0.77
N HIS A 177 1.58 7.53 -0.04
CA HIS A 177 0.30 7.93 -0.64
C HIS A 177 0.14 9.46 -0.60
N LEU A 178 1.23 10.20 -0.89
CA LEU A 178 1.27 11.67 -0.84
C LEU A 178 1.11 12.30 -2.23
N GLY A 179 1.50 11.58 -3.27
CA GLY A 179 1.56 12.06 -4.65
C GLY A 179 2.95 12.49 -5.10
N ILE A 180 3.14 12.53 -6.42
CA ILE A 180 4.44 12.65 -7.05
C ILE A 180 5.19 13.95 -6.73
N GLU A 181 4.47 15.06 -6.55
CA GLU A 181 5.11 16.34 -6.24
C GLU A 181 5.77 16.28 -4.85
N GLU A 182 5.07 15.72 -3.85
CA GLU A 182 5.64 15.51 -2.52
C GLU A 182 6.77 14.47 -2.56
N ASP A 183 6.60 13.38 -3.30
CA ASP A 183 7.62 12.33 -3.44
C ASP A 183 8.94 12.88 -4.02
N ARG A 184 8.85 13.81 -4.99
CA ARG A 184 10.01 14.47 -5.57
C ARG A 184 10.72 15.37 -4.58
N VAL A 185 9.97 16.15 -3.80
CA VAL A 185 10.53 17.02 -2.76
C VAL A 185 11.20 16.14 -1.68
N ILE A 186 10.52 15.09 -1.21
CA ILE A 186 11.07 14.15 -0.23
C ILE A 186 12.37 13.52 -0.75
N ALA A 187 12.40 13.05 -2.00
CA ALA A 187 13.61 12.45 -2.57
C ALA A 187 14.79 13.44 -2.65
N GLN A 188 14.52 14.74 -2.82
CA GLN A 188 15.54 15.77 -2.83
C GLN A 188 16.04 16.12 -1.42
N GLU A 189 15.16 16.15 -0.42
CA GLU A 189 15.45 16.60 0.93
C GLU A 189 15.91 15.45 1.87
N CYS A 190 15.48 14.21 1.60
CA CYS A 190 15.74 13.04 2.43
C CYS A 190 16.58 11.99 1.67
N SER A 191 17.85 12.29 1.42
CA SER A 191 18.78 11.39 0.70
C SER A 191 19.10 10.10 1.45
N GLU A 192 18.70 10.00 2.71
CA GLU A 192 18.81 8.80 3.55
C GLU A 192 17.82 7.71 3.17
N LEU A 193 16.76 8.05 2.41
CA LEU A 193 15.86 7.08 1.83
C LEU A 193 16.53 6.35 0.67
N ASP A 194 16.33 5.05 0.59
CA ASP A 194 16.82 4.27 -0.54
C ASP A 194 15.78 4.19 -1.66
N VAL A 195 14.50 4.06 -1.28
CA VAL A 195 13.37 3.89 -2.20
C VAL A 195 12.15 4.64 -1.68
N ILE A 196 11.43 5.30 -2.59
CA ILE A 196 10.06 5.76 -2.41
C ILE A 196 9.19 5.00 -3.40
N ILE A 197 8.13 4.35 -2.92
CA ILE A 197 7.09 3.78 -3.78
C ILE A 197 5.88 4.68 -3.63
N GLY A 198 5.52 5.38 -4.72
CA GLY A 198 4.53 6.44 -4.74
C GLY A 198 3.17 6.01 -5.31
N SER A 199 2.12 6.73 -4.92
CA SER A 199 0.73 6.55 -5.34
C SER A 199 -0.05 7.86 -5.34
N HIS A 200 -1.38 7.85 -5.22
CA HIS A 200 -2.28 8.99 -5.13
C HIS A 200 -2.46 9.79 -6.43
N THR A 201 -1.42 10.26 -7.05
CA THR A 201 -1.49 11.06 -8.30
C THR A 201 -1.43 10.20 -9.57
N HIS A 202 -1.48 8.87 -9.41
CA HIS A 202 -1.62 7.90 -10.49
C HIS A 202 -0.49 7.89 -11.53
N HIS A 203 0.70 8.36 -11.17
CA HIS A 203 1.86 8.33 -12.06
C HIS A 203 2.31 6.89 -12.35
N LEU A 204 2.80 6.69 -13.56
CA LEU A 204 3.38 5.43 -14.01
C LEU A 204 4.85 5.62 -14.35
N PHE A 205 5.72 4.95 -13.62
CA PHE A 205 7.15 4.89 -13.90
C PHE A 205 7.54 3.47 -14.30
N GLN A 206 7.59 3.21 -15.59
CA GLN A 206 7.91 1.86 -16.10
C GLN A 206 9.28 1.34 -15.64
N LYS A 207 10.22 2.21 -15.35
CA LYS A 207 11.58 1.88 -14.89
C LYS A 207 12.01 2.61 -13.61
N GLY A 208 11.08 3.34 -12.97
CA GLY A 208 11.38 4.25 -11.87
C GLY A 208 12.13 5.50 -12.31
N GLU A 209 12.20 6.47 -11.41
CA GLU A 209 13.02 7.68 -11.55
C GLU A 209 14.07 7.71 -10.44
N ARG A 210 15.25 8.29 -10.71
CA ARG A 210 16.29 8.48 -9.69
C ARG A 210 16.43 9.96 -9.39
N MET A 211 16.28 10.29 -8.12
CA MET A 211 16.40 11.66 -7.62
C MET A 211 17.30 11.66 -6.40
N ASN A 212 18.41 12.40 -6.45
CA ASN A 212 19.36 12.51 -5.33
C ASN A 212 19.78 11.16 -4.72
N GLY A 213 19.94 10.12 -5.54
CA GLY A 213 20.26 8.76 -5.09
C GLY A 213 19.07 7.90 -4.67
N VAL A 214 17.90 8.50 -4.44
CA VAL A 214 16.65 7.79 -4.11
C VAL A 214 16.00 7.24 -5.38
N LEU A 215 15.55 6.00 -5.36
CA LEU A 215 14.74 5.42 -6.42
C LEU A 215 13.26 5.69 -6.13
N VAL A 216 12.56 6.36 -7.05
CA VAL A 216 11.12 6.61 -6.98
C VAL A 216 10.40 5.71 -7.97
N ALA A 217 9.44 4.91 -7.49
CA ALA A 217 8.63 3.98 -8.28
C ALA A 217 7.14 4.29 -8.12
N ALA A 218 6.33 4.04 -9.15
CA ALA A 218 4.86 4.12 -9.10
C ALA A 218 4.26 3.26 -10.23
N ALA A 219 3.11 2.63 -10.00
CA ALA A 219 2.49 1.66 -10.90
C ALA A 219 1.15 2.12 -11.51
N GLY A 220 0.95 3.44 -11.63
CA GLY A 220 -0.26 3.98 -12.24
C GLY A 220 -1.50 3.82 -11.37
N LYS A 221 -2.62 3.36 -11.93
CA LYS A 221 -3.91 3.22 -11.24
C LYS A 221 -4.77 2.10 -11.83
N PHE A 222 -5.90 1.82 -11.15
CA PHE A 222 -6.98 0.94 -11.61
C PHE A 222 -6.54 -0.50 -11.89
N GLY A 223 -5.42 -0.92 -11.24
CA GLY A 223 -4.86 -2.24 -11.48
C GLY A 223 -4.35 -2.46 -12.92
N LEU A 224 -4.07 -1.38 -13.66
CA LEU A 224 -3.51 -1.48 -15.02
C LEU A 224 -2.09 -2.04 -15.01
N TYR A 225 -1.38 -1.86 -13.91
CA TYR A 225 -0.01 -2.36 -13.70
C TYR A 225 0.16 -2.88 -12.29
N VAL A 226 1.09 -3.84 -12.15
CA VAL A 226 1.71 -4.24 -10.88
C VAL A 226 3.16 -3.80 -10.92
N GLY A 227 3.64 -3.18 -9.85
CA GLY A 227 5.01 -2.71 -9.77
C GLY A 227 5.93 -3.68 -9.04
N GLU A 228 7.22 -3.58 -9.34
CA GLU A 228 8.27 -4.33 -8.67
C GLU A 228 9.51 -3.45 -8.52
N VAL A 229 10.07 -3.44 -7.31
CA VAL A 229 11.36 -2.82 -7.00
C VAL A 229 12.34 -3.93 -6.62
N VAL A 230 13.52 -3.93 -7.24
CA VAL A 230 14.59 -4.87 -6.94
C VAL A 230 15.77 -4.11 -6.34
N ILE A 231 16.28 -4.59 -5.19
CA ILE A 231 17.43 -4.03 -4.49
C ILE A 231 18.44 -5.15 -4.31
N GLN A 232 19.67 -4.95 -4.79
CA GLN A 232 20.76 -5.90 -4.61
C GLN A 232 21.77 -5.36 -3.60
N LEU A 233 22.20 -6.25 -2.69
CA LEU A 233 23.16 -5.92 -1.65
C LEU A 233 24.40 -6.83 -1.74
N ALA A 234 25.55 -6.23 -1.50
CA ALA A 234 26.78 -6.95 -1.24
C ALA A 234 27.16 -6.79 0.24
N GLN A 235 27.77 -7.84 0.80
CA GLN A 235 28.32 -7.79 2.16
C GLN A 235 29.85 -7.89 2.07
N GLN A 236 30.55 -6.92 2.67
CA GLN A 236 31.99 -6.92 2.82
C GLN A 236 32.36 -6.51 4.26
N ASN A 237 33.20 -7.30 4.91
CA ASN A 237 33.65 -7.02 6.28
C ASN A 237 32.53 -6.76 7.30
N GLY A 238 31.40 -7.44 7.14
CA GLY A 238 30.22 -7.28 8.00
C GLY A 238 29.34 -6.06 7.68
N VAL A 239 29.72 -5.23 6.72
CA VAL A 239 28.93 -4.08 6.25
C VAL A 239 28.15 -4.48 5.01
N ARG A 240 26.84 -4.18 5.00
CA ARG A 240 25.96 -4.34 3.82
C ARG A 240 25.87 -3.03 3.06
N THR A 241 25.98 -3.13 1.75
CA THR A 241 25.92 -1.97 0.85
C THR A 241 25.00 -2.29 -0.32
N ILE A 242 24.11 -1.39 -0.63
CA ILE A 242 23.26 -1.48 -1.83
C ILE A 242 24.15 -1.27 -3.05
N THR A 243 24.19 -2.27 -3.95
CA THR A 243 24.98 -2.22 -5.17
C THR A 243 24.13 -1.88 -6.39
N HIS A 244 22.85 -2.20 -6.35
CA HIS A 244 21.91 -1.91 -7.43
C HIS A 244 20.50 -1.71 -6.90
N LYS A 245 19.76 -0.79 -7.55
CA LYS A 245 18.31 -0.58 -7.36
C LYS A 245 17.68 -0.35 -8.72
N GLU A 246 16.58 -1.02 -8.99
CA GLU A 246 15.76 -0.80 -10.18
C GLU A 246 14.27 -0.96 -9.86
N ALA A 247 13.42 -0.35 -10.68
CA ALA A 247 11.98 -0.57 -10.65
C ALA A 247 11.49 -0.95 -12.04
N ARG A 248 10.39 -1.69 -12.09
CA ARG A 248 9.69 -2.06 -13.32
C ARG A 248 8.22 -2.26 -13.05
N THR A 249 7.41 -2.16 -14.09
CA THR A 249 5.97 -2.41 -14.03
C THR A 249 5.57 -3.48 -15.03
N PHE A 250 4.50 -4.21 -14.69
CA PHE A 250 3.95 -5.29 -15.50
C PHE A 250 2.52 -4.95 -15.83
N GLU A 251 2.20 -4.87 -17.10
CA GLU A 251 0.87 -4.53 -17.59
C GLU A 251 -0.10 -5.69 -17.35
N THR A 252 -1.20 -5.43 -16.64
CA THR A 252 -2.16 -6.46 -16.24
C THR A 252 -2.90 -7.07 -17.42
N ASP A 253 -3.12 -6.30 -18.48
CA ASP A 253 -3.80 -6.81 -19.68
C ASP A 253 -2.96 -7.86 -20.45
N GLN A 254 -1.65 -7.89 -20.23
CA GLN A 254 -0.74 -8.91 -20.78
C GLN A 254 -0.63 -10.17 -19.91
N MET A 255 -1.21 -10.15 -18.68
CA MET A 255 -1.20 -11.31 -17.79
C MET A 255 -2.20 -12.38 -18.25
N LEU A 256 -1.94 -13.63 -17.83
CA LEU A 256 -2.82 -14.76 -18.15
C LEU A 256 -4.25 -14.52 -17.68
N SER A 257 -5.19 -14.82 -18.54
CA SER A 257 -6.63 -14.76 -18.28
C SER A 257 -7.23 -16.16 -18.41
N PHE A 258 -8.15 -16.49 -17.54
CA PHE A 258 -8.83 -17.79 -17.52
C PHE A 258 -10.34 -17.61 -17.66
N PRO A 259 -11.07 -18.60 -18.21
CA PRO A 259 -12.54 -18.50 -18.37
C PRO A 259 -13.30 -18.24 -17.05
N GLU A 260 -12.79 -18.75 -15.93
CA GLU A 260 -13.36 -18.56 -14.59
C GLU A 260 -13.24 -17.14 -14.04
N ASP A 261 -12.31 -16.34 -14.55
CA ASP A 261 -12.11 -14.96 -14.09
C ASP A 261 -13.38 -14.12 -14.20
N GLN A 262 -14.12 -14.26 -15.33
CA GLN A 262 -15.32 -13.50 -15.54
C GLN A 262 -16.43 -13.87 -14.53
N ALA A 263 -16.57 -15.14 -14.21
CA ALA A 263 -17.54 -15.60 -13.21
C ALA A 263 -17.20 -15.07 -11.80
N GLU A 264 -15.91 -15.00 -11.47
CA GLU A 264 -15.42 -14.43 -10.21
C GLU A 264 -15.74 -12.91 -10.16
N ILE A 265 -15.41 -12.16 -11.21
CA ILE A 265 -15.69 -10.72 -11.32
C ILE A 265 -17.19 -10.44 -11.19
N ASP A 266 -18.03 -11.19 -11.91
CA ASP A 266 -19.49 -11.06 -11.83
C ASP A 266 -20.02 -11.35 -10.41
N SER A 267 -19.37 -12.26 -9.68
CA SER A 267 -19.75 -12.60 -8.31
C SER A 267 -19.56 -11.43 -7.35
N TYR A 268 -18.52 -10.60 -7.52
CA TYR A 268 -18.27 -9.41 -6.72
C TYR A 268 -19.41 -8.40 -6.85
N VAL A 269 -19.82 -8.12 -8.10
CA VAL A 269 -20.93 -7.21 -8.38
C VAL A 269 -22.24 -7.74 -7.80
N LYS A 270 -22.54 -9.02 -8.03
CA LYS A 270 -23.77 -9.66 -7.52
C LYS A 270 -23.84 -9.65 -5.99
N LYS A 271 -22.73 -9.98 -5.32
CA LYS A 271 -22.63 -9.95 -3.85
C LYS A 271 -22.94 -8.56 -3.30
N GLY A 272 -22.29 -7.53 -3.85
CA GLY A 272 -22.50 -6.14 -3.42
C GLY A 272 -23.91 -5.66 -3.66
N GLN A 273 -24.48 -5.91 -4.85
CA GLN A 273 -25.87 -5.54 -5.16
C GLN A 273 -26.89 -6.24 -4.25
N ALA A 274 -26.66 -7.51 -3.90
CA ALA A 274 -27.54 -8.23 -3.00
C ALA A 274 -27.51 -7.63 -1.58
N ALA A 275 -26.32 -7.28 -1.10
CA ALA A 275 -26.16 -6.66 0.22
C ALA A 275 -26.79 -5.26 0.30
N LEU A 276 -26.63 -4.43 -0.75
CA LEU A 276 -27.28 -3.11 -0.84
C LEU A 276 -28.80 -3.21 -0.85
N ARG A 277 -29.37 -4.19 -1.58
CA ARG A 277 -30.83 -4.42 -1.57
C ARG A 277 -31.35 -4.84 -0.20
N ALA A 278 -30.61 -5.71 0.50
CA ALA A 278 -30.99 -6.15 1.83
C ALA A 278 -30.99 -4.99 2.86
N SER A 279 -30.02 -4.09 2.80
CA SER A 279 -29.95 -2.92 3.68
C SER A 279 -31.12 -1.96 3.49
N VAL A 280 -31.56 -1.73 2.26
CA VAL A 280 -32.73 -0.88 1.96
C VAL A 280 -34.01 -1.46 2.54
N VAL A 281 -34.24 -2.78 2.43
CA VAL A 281 -35.42 -3.45 2.99
C VAL A 281 -35.47 -3.30 4.50
N THR A 282 -34.33 -3.51 5.19
CA THR A 282 -34.24 -3.37 6.67
C THR A 282 -34.54 -1.96 7.14
N THR A 283 -34.14 -0.94 6.36
CA THR A 283 -34.39 0.48 6.72
C THR A 283 -35.88 0.86 6.59
N ILE A 284 -36.61 0.23 5.67
CA ILE A 284 -38.05 0.51 5.45
C ILE A 284 -38.92 -0.19 6.50
N GLU A 285 -38.45 -1.30 7.07
CA GLU A 285 -39.22 -2.09 8.05
C GLU A 285 -39.04 -1.63 9.51
N GLN A 286 -38.19 -0.67 9.78
CA GLN A 286 -38.07 -0.05 11.10
C GLN A 286 -39.01 1.15 11.20
N PRO A 287 -40.09 1.11 12.05
CA PRO A 287 -41.05 2.18 12.21
C PRO A 287 -40.48 3.42 12.91
#